data_1d69def374d632b02a029faabba2bb29
#
_entry.id   1d69def374d632b02a029faabba2bb29
#
_cell.length_a   1.000
_cell.length_b   1.000
_cell.length_c   1.000
_cell.angle_alpha   90.00
_cell.angle_beta   90.00
_cell.angle_gamma   90.00
#
_symmetry.space_group_name_H-M   'P 1'
#
loop_
_entity.id
_entity.type
_entity.pdbx_description
1 polymer ?
#
loop_
_entity_poly.entity_id
_entity_poly.type
_entity_poly.pdbx_seq_one_letter_code
_entity_poly.pdbx_strand_id
1 'polypeptide(L)'
;YTPNVRPLIIIIFFFACTTESVKLDSTGHSSEIVIVSNVSTANNEQIEKLEKSFSSEIYGLTRFEPQFKLLNVEESDFKNIIRRHKNIIIFTDNYSTKKINNVWSKNQIVWYLDYNDINFNQKINEIFDDFYLQELKSYKAINQSNRNTKLSELLSLKYGKQFIITNNFIKAYDSDKVTIVTDNKSNNELIQHIVFFKSENPILSKNQLYMITDSLSKRLL
;
A
#
# COMPACT_ATOMS: atom_id res chain seq x y z
N TYR A 1 48.00 63.15 23.81
CA TYR A 1 47.19 62.54 22.74
C TYR A 1 47.04 61.05 23.05
N THR A 2 45.93 60.67 23.61
CA THR A 2 45.59 59.24 23.82
C THR A 2 44.71 58.77 22.63
N PRO A 3 45.09 57.73 21.90
CA PRO A 3 44.24 57.22 20.83
C PRO A 3 43.07 56.44 21.42
N ASN A 4 41.84 56.91 21.10
CA ASN A 4 40.59 56.19 21.41
C ASN A 4 40.49 54.92 20.54
N VAL A 5 40.87 53.76 21.09
CA VAL A 5 40.60 52.49 20.43
C VAL A 5 39.16 52.08 20.71
N ARG A 6 38.28 52.21 19.71
CA ARG A 6 36.89 51.72 19.75
C ARG A 6 36.94 50.18 19.63
N PRO A 7 36.39 49.44 20.58
CA PRO A 7 36.31 48.00 20.40
C PRO A 7 35.32 47.62 19.28
N LEU A 8 35.85 47.00 18.24
CA LEU A 8 35.04 46.42 17.16
C LEU A 8 34.39 45.15 17.69
N ILE A 9 33.11 45.17 18.05
CA ILE A 9 32.35 43.99 18.46
C ILE A 9 31.98 43.22 17.19
N ILE A 10 32.72 42.15 16.90
CA ILE A 10 32.42 41.18 15.86
C ILE A 10 31.33 40.26 16.37
N ILE A 11 30.07 40.47 16.01
CA ILE A 11 28.96 39.56 16.28
C ILE A 11 29.05 38.43 15.25
N ILE A 12 29.62 37.30 15.66
CA ILE A 12 29.63 36.06 14.85
C ILE A 12 28.25 35.40 15.00
N PHE A 13 27.40 35.59 14.01
CA PHE A 13 26.17 34.82 13.89
C PHE A 13 26.51 33.35 13.52
N PHE A 14 26.52 32.48 14.51
CA PHE A 14 26.48 31.06 14.24
C PHE A 14 25.09 30.71 13.68
N PHE A 15 24.95 30.69 12.37
CA PHE A 15 23.87 30.00 11.73
C PHE A 15 24.10 28.49 11.97
N ALA A 16 23.52 27.97 13.07
CA ALA A 16 23.35 26.53 13.23
C ALA A 16 22.41 26.07 12.11
N CYS A 17 23.01 25.67 10.99
CA CYS A 17 22.30 24.92 9.97
C CYS A 17 21.89 23.60 10.62
N THR A 18 20.69 23.49 11.16
CA THR A 18 20.09 22.20 11.45
C THR A 18 19.86 21.53 10.11
N THR A 19 20.85 20.77 9.65
CA THR A 19 20.68 19.86 8.53
C THR A 19 19.70 18.79 8.99
N GLU A 20 18.39 19.03 8.85
CA GLU A 20 17.45 17.92 8.85
C GLU A 20 17.94 16.95 7.78
N SER A 21 18.41 15.79 8.20
CA SER A 21 18.84 14.75 7.26
C SER A 21 17.65 14.41 6.37
N VAL A 22 17.73 14.79 5.10
CA VAL A 22 16.66 14.51 4.14
C VAL A 22 16.50 13.00 4.03
N LYS A 23 15.47 12.46 4.64
CA LYS A 23 15.15 11.04 4.53
C LYS A 23 14.87 10.69 3.07
N LEU A 24 15.42 9.60 2.61
CA LEU A 24 15.15 9.04 1.30
C LEU A 24 13.71 8.48 1.26
N ASP A 25 13.17 8.29 0.07
CA ASP A 25 11.88 7.65 -0.08
C ASP A 25 11.94 6.17 0.36
N SER A 26 10.79 5.66 0.80
CA SER A 26 10.64 4.26 1.17
C SER A 26 10.87 3.33 -0.03
N THR A 27 11.30 2.11 0.28
CA THR A 27 11.53 1.03 -0.69
C THR A 27 10.46 -0.06 -0.55
N GLY A 28 10.56 -1.11 -1.35
CA GLY A 28 9.63 -2.24 -1.39
C GLY A 28 8.59 -2.12 -2.50
N HIS A 29 8.03 -3.26 -2.88
CA HIS A 29 6.95 -3.30 -3.85
C HIS A 29 5.61 -2.95 -3.21
N SER A 30 4.62 -2.71 -4.06
CA SER A 30 3.24 -2.53 -3.61
C SER A 30 2.74 -3.77 -2.89
N SER A 31 1.94 -3.56 -1.84
CA SER A 31 1.35 -4.64 -1.03
C SER A 31 2.37 -5.62 -0.43
N GLU A 32 3.60 -5.16 -0.15
CA GLU A 32 4.58 -5.90 0.64
C GLU A 32 4.69 -5.34 2.05
N ILE A 33 4.84 -6.24 3.02
CA ILE A 33 5.06 -5.92 4.44
C ILE A 33 6.28 -6.68 4.91
N VAL A 34 7.22 -5.99 5.53
CA VAL A 34 8.35 -6.61 6.25
C VAL A 34 7.93 -6.91 7.68
N ILE A 35 8.04 -8.15 8.09
CA ILE A 35 7.84 -8.59 9.47
C ILE A 35 9.21 -8.88 10.07
N VAL A 36 9.53 -8.16 11.13
CA VAL A 36 10.78 -8.33 11.88
C VAL A 36 10.48 -9.06 13.17
N SER A 37 11.07 -10.22 13.36
CA SER A 37 10.91 -11.01 14.58
C SER A 37 12.24 -11.61 15.03
N ASN A 38 12.36 -11.86 16.33
CA ASN A 38 13.42 -12.69 16.86
C ASN A 38 12.91 -14.13 16.91
N VAL A 39 13.53 -15.02 16.16
CA VAL A 39 13.12 -16.44 16.02
C VAL A 39 13.04 -17.16 17.37
N SER A 40 13.85 -16.75 18.34
CA SER A 40 13.86 -17.37 19.68
C SER A 40 12.68 -16.97 20.57
N THR A 41 12.05 -15.85 20.30
CA THR A 41 10.95 -15.27 21.12
C THR A 41 9.61 -15.20 20.37
N ALA A 42 9.62 -15.42 19.06
CA ALA A 42 8.42 -15.37 18.25
C ALA A 42 7.45 -16.48 18.65
N ASN A 43 6.31 -16.10 19.20
CA ASN A 43 5.20 -17.02 19.36
C ASN A 43 4.62 -17.31 17.96
N ASN A 44 4.89 -18.51 17.43
CA ASN A 44 4.45 -18.91 16.09
C ASN A 44 2.94 -18.68 15.88
N GLU A 45 2.13 -18.86 16.93
CA GLU A 45 0.68 -18.62 16.86
C GLU A 45 0.30 -17.18 16.47
N GLN A 46 1.03 -16.19 16.97
CA GLN A 46 0.75 -14.78 16.66
C GLN A 46 1.23 -14.38 15.28
N ILE A 47 2.34 -14.94 14.83
CA ILE A 47 2.81 -14.76 13.44
C ILE A 47 1.79 -15.40 12.48
N GLU A 48 1.32 -16.62 12.76
CA GLU A 48 0.31 -17.29 11.95
C GLU A 48 -1.02 -16.51 11.88
N LYS A 49 -1.47 -15.94 13.00
CA LYS A 49 -2.66 -15.06 13.01
C LYS A 49 -2.48 -13.83 12.13
N LEU A 50 -1.32 -13.22 12.20
CA LEU A 50 -0.99 -12.08 11.38
C LEU A 50 -0.94 -12.49 9.89
N GLU A 51 -0.23 -13.57 9.56
CA GLU A 51 -0.16 -14.10 8.20
C GLU A 51 -1.56 -14.39 7.63
N LYS A 52 -2.41 -15.05 8.39
CA LYS A 52 -3.79 -15.34 7.98
C LYS A 52 -4.60 -14.07 7.69
N SER A 53 -4.40 -13.02 8.48
CA SER A 53 -5.13 -11.76 8.31
C SER A 53 -4.66 -10.98 7.08
N PHE A 54 -3.36 -10.92 6.85
CA PHE A 54 -2.77 -10.09 5.79
C PHE A 54 -2.69 -10.79 4.44
N SER A 55 -2.55 -12.12 4.44
CA SER A 55 -2.52 -12.93 3.22
C SER A 55 -3.91 -13.38 2.78
N SER A 56 -4.97 -12.73 3.24
CA SER A 56 -6.32 -13.00 2.77
C SER A 56 -6.41 -12.78 1.26
N GLU A 57 -7.19 -13.63 0.59
CA GLU A 57 -7.38 -13.58 -0.86
C GLU A 57 -8.06 -12.29 -1.30
N ILE A 58 -7.56 -11.68 -2.37
CA ILE A 58 -8.26 -10.57 -3.04
C ILE A 58 -9.52 -11.12 -3.70
N TYR A 59 -10.67 -10.58 -3.28
CA TYR A 59 -11.95 -11.05 -3.73
C TYR A 59 -12.17 -10.77 -5.22
N GLY A 60 -12.62 -11.77 -5.97
CA GLY A 60 -12.99 -11.62 -7.39
C GLY A 60 -11.86 -11.92 -8.38
N LEU A 61 -10.68 -12.29 -7.95
CA LEU A 61 -9.63 -12.77 -8.83
C LEU A 61 -9.80 -14.28 -9.12
N THR A 62 -9.43 -14.68 -10.33
CA THR A 62 -9.53 -16.08 -10.77
C THR A 62 -8.42 -16.96 -10.18
N ARG A 63 -7.34 -16.34 -9.73
CA ARG A 63 -6.22 -16.99 -9.06
C ARG A 63 -6.10 -16.47 -7.64
N PHE A 64 -5.58 -17.28 -6.75
CA PHE A 64 -5.25 -16.84 -5.41
C PHE A 64 -4.13 -15.78 -5.49
N GLU A 65 -4.46 -14.56 -5.06
CA GLU A 65 -3.50 -13.49 -4.84
C GLU A 65 -3.73 -12.95 -3.43
N PRO A 66 -2.69 -12.98 -2.57
CA PRO A 66 -2.81 -12.45 -1.23
C PRO A 66 -2.90 -10.93 -1.27
N GLN A 67 -3.67 -10.36 -0.35
CA GLN A 67 -3.81 -8.91 -0.22
C GLN A 67 -2.48 -8.22 0.10
N PHE A 68 -1.68 -8.88 0.93
CA PHE A 68 -0.30 -8.48 1.21
C PHE A 68 0.64 -9.68 1.12
N LYS A 69 1.81 -9.44 0.58
CA LYS A 69 2.94 -10.37 0.61
C LYS A 69 3.78 -10.07 1.84
N LEU A 70 3.98 -11.07 2.68
CA LEU A 70 4.75 -10.94 3.89
C LEU A 70 6.20 -11.39 3.67
N LEU A 71 7.13 -10.59 4.15
CA LEU A 71 8.57 -10.83 4.09
C LEU A 71 9.09 -10.96 5.52
N ASN A 72 9.30 -12.19 5.97
CA ASN A 72 9.84 -12.44 7.30
C ASN A 72 11.34 -12.18 7.31
N VAL A 73 11.80 -11.38 8.24
CA VAL A 73 13.20 -10.95 8.40
C VAL A 73 13.61 -11.12 9.85
N GLU A 74 14.74 -11.76 10.09
CA GLU A 74 15.32 -11.82 11.43
C GLU A 74 15.83 -10.45 11.87
N GLU A 75 15.76 -10.18 13.17
CA GLU A 75 16.20 -8.89 13.72
C GLU A 75 17.67 -8.58 13.36
N SER A 76 18.53 -9.60 13.32
CA SER A 76 19.94 -9.51 12.91
C SER A 76 20.13 -8.99 11.48
N ASP A 77 19.19 -9.29 10.59
CA ASP A 77 19.21 -8.95 9.18
C ASP A 77 18.40 -7.68 8.85
N PHE A 78 17.68 -7.17 9.83
CA PHE A 78 16.92 -5.93 9.69
C PHE A 78 17.85 -4.70 9.70
N LYS A 79 18.45 -4.42 8.53
CA LYS A 79 19.44 -3.33 8.36
C LYS A 79 19.37 -2.74 6.94
N ASN A 80 20.06 -1.63 6.74
CA ASN A 80 20.26 -1.00 5.43
C ASN A 80 18.95 -0.72 4.69
N ILE A 81 18.81 -1.25 3.47
CA ILE A 81 17.68 -1.02 2.58
C ILE A 81 16.37 -1.60 3.14
N ILE A 82 16.44 -2.69 3.90
CA ILE A 82 15.26 -3.33 4.50
C ILE A 82 14.58 -2.40 5.50
N ARG A 83 15.35 -1.63 6.28
CA ARG A 83 14.81 -0.62 7.19
C ARG A 83 14.04 0.50 6.49
N ARG A 84 14.26 0.69 5.20
CA ARG A 84 13.57 1.70 4.41
C ARG A 84 12.30 1.19 3.76
N HIS A 85 11.93 -0.08 3.96
CA HIS A 85 10.68 -0.62 3.43
C HIS A 85 9.49 0.20 3.94
N LYS A 86 8.48 0.38 3.08
CA LYS A 86 7.37 1.30 3.38
C LYS A 86 6.43 0.82 4.50
N ASN A 87 6.20 -0.50 4.59
CA ASN A 87 5.33 -1.12 5.57
C ASN A 87 6.13 -2.11 6.41
N ILE A 88 6.25 -1.86 7.70
CA ILE A 88 7.08 -2.68 8.60
C ILE A 88 6.30 -2.97 9.88
N ILE A 89 6.34 -4.23 10.30
CA ILE A 89 5.91 -4.68 11.62
C ILE A 89 7.14 -5.21 12.35
N ILE A 90 7.42 -4.67 13.52
CA ILE A 90 8.49 -5.14 14.39
C ILE A 90 7.85 -5.75 15.62
N PHE A 91 8.01 -7.04 15.79
CA PHE A 91 7.59 -7.70 17.00
C PHE A 91 8.51 -7.35 18.17
N THR A 92 7.91 -7.18 19.34
CA THR A 92 8.62 -6.81 20.56
C THR A 92 7.94 -7.41 21.77
N ASP A 93 8.71 -7.71 22.81
CA ASP A 93 8.25 -8.21 24.10
C ASP A 93 8.35 -7.18 25.23
N ASN A 94 8.93 -6.01 24.95
CA ASN A 94 9.28 -5.03 25.98
C ASN A 94 8.68 -3.64 25.73
N TYR A 95 7.89 -3.45 24.69
CA TYR A 95 7.34 -2.15 24.33
C TYR A 95 5.83 -2.24 24.11
N SER A 96 5.13 -1.21 24.53
CA SER A 96 3.71 -1.07 24.18
C SER A 96 3.53 -1.00 22.68
N THR A 97 2.48 -1.65 22.16
CA THR A 97 2.10 -1.57 20.74
C THR A 97 1.92 -0.11 20.33
N LYS A 98 2.65 0.31 19.29
CA LYS A 98 2.62 1.69 18.79
C LYS A 98 2.97 1.80 17.31
N LYS A 99 2.42 2.83 16.68
CA LYS A 99 2.72 3.25 15.32
C LYS A 99 3.67 4.42 15.29
N ILE A 100 4.67 4.37 14.43
CA ILE A 100 5.56 5.50 14.16
C ILE A 100 5.68 5.67 12.64
N ASN A 101 5.52 6.89 12.16
CA ASN A 101 5.66 7.20 10.74
C ASN A 101 7.06 7.72 10.43
N ASN A 102 7.56 7.39 9.24
CA ASN A 102 8.80 7.94 8.70
C ASN A 102 10.03 7.73 9.60
N VAL A 103 10.20 6.54 10.16
CA VAL A 103 11.34 6.25 11.05
C VAL A 103 12.66 6.35 10.27
N TRP A 104 12.81 5.61 9.19
CA TRP A 104 14.04 5.53 8.39
C TRP A 104 13.89 6.09 6.97
N SER A 105 12.66 6.26 6.49
CA SER A 105 12.39 6.78 5.14
C SER A 105 11.10 7.58 5.10
N LYS A 106 10.89 8.37 4.05
CA LYS A 106 9.63 9.07 3.81
C LYS A 106 8.55 8.07 3.41
N ASN A 107 7.30 8.39 3.69
CA ASN A 107 6.14 7.55 3.34
C ASN A 107 6.22 6.13 3.91
N GLN A 108 6.77 6.00 5.11
CA GLN A 108 6.94 4.74 5.83
C GLN A 108 6.01 4.67 7.03
N ILE A 109 5.39 3.52 7.24
CA ILE A 109 4.69 3.18 8.48
C ILE A 109 5.42 2.03 9.15
N VAL A 110 5.77 2.21 10.43
CA VAL A 110 6.38 1.19 11.27
C VAL A 110 5.47 0.95 12.47
N TRP A 111 5.03 -0.28 12.62
CA TRP A 111 4.34 -0.74 13.80
C TRP A 111 5.27 -1.57 14.68
N TYR A 112 5.37 -1.18 15.95
CA TYR A 112 5.94 -2.01 17.00
C TYR A 112 4.77 -2.75 17.64
N LEU A 113 4.74 -4.07 17.54
CA LEU A 113 3.65 -4.91 18.00
C LEU A 113 4.11 -5.80 19.14
N ASP A 114 3.54 -5.61 20.32
CA ASP A 114 3.83 -6.45 21.47
C ASP A 114 3.15 -7.82 21.31
N TYR A 115 3.92 -8.91 21.47
CA TYR A 115 3.38 -10.28 21.45
C TYR A 115 2.31 -10.50 22.51
N ASN A 116 2.41 -9.81 23.65
CA ASN A 116 1.55 -9.96 24.80
C ASN A 116 0.43 -8.92 24.86
N ASP A 117 0.22 -8.14 23.80
CA ASP A 117 -0.85 -7.13 23.78
C ASP A 117 -2.21 -7.80 23.96
N ILE A 118 -2.94 -7.42 25.01
CA ILE A 118 -4.27 -7.96 25.32
C ILE A 118 -5.25 -7.73 24.16
N ASN A 119 -5.05 -6.69 23.36
CA ASN A 119 -5.86 -6.33 22.21
C ASN A 119 -5.21 -6.77 20.88
N PHE A 120 -4.36 -7.78 20.90
CA PHE A 120 -3.57 -8.20 19.73
C PHE A 120 -4.38 -8.32 18.44
N ASN A 121 -5.55 -8.99 18.48
CA ASN A 121 -6.41 -9.15 17.30
C ASN A 121 -6.97 -7.82 16.79
N GLN A 122 -7.33 -6.91 17.70
CA GLN A 122 -7.77 -5.56 17.31
C GLN A 122 -6.60 -4.79 16.67
N LYS A 123 -5.39 -4.91 17.23
CA LYS A 123 -4.20 -4.27 16.67
C LYS A 123 -3.83 -4.78 15.28
N ILE A 124 -3.99 -6.06 15.01
CA ILE A 124 -3.83 -6.62 13.65
C ILE A 124 -4.75 -5.89 12.65
N ASN A 125 -6.02 -5.69 13.00
CA ASN A 125 -6.96 -4.98 12.13
C ASN A 125 -6.57 -3.51 11.92
N GLU A 126 -6.17 -2.80 12.99
CA GLU A 126 -5.67 -1.42 12.88
C GLU A 126 -4.44 -1.31 11.97
N ILE A 127 -3.50 -2.25 12.10
CA ILE A 127 -2.29 -2.32 11.27
C ILE A 127 -2.66 -2.60 9.81
N PHE A 128 -3.58 -3.54 9.59
CA PHE A 128 -4.08 -3.87 8.26
C PHE A 128 -4.69 -2.64 7.58
N ASP A 129 -5.58 -1.94 8.26
CA ASP A 129 -6.26 -0.75 7.74
C ASP A 129 -5.25 0.36 7.40
N ASP A 130 -4.26 0.59 8.25
CA ASP A 130 -3.21 1.59 8.02
C ASP A 130 -2.41 1.31 6.75
N PHE A 131 -1.95 0.06 6.58
CA PHE A 131 -1.19 -0.31 5.40
C PHE A 131 -2.06 -0.32 4.15
N TYR A 132 -3.29 -0.79 4.25
CA TYR A 132 -4.25 -0.78 3.15
C TYR A 132 -4.54 0.65 2.67
N LEU A 133 -4.82 1.57 3.58
CA LEU A 133 -5.06 2.98 3.26
C LEU A 133 -3.82 3.66 2.66
N GLN A 134 -2.62 3.31 3.13
CA GLN A 134 -1.37 3.81 2.55
C GLN A 134 -1.18 3.32 1.11
N GLU A 135 -1.44 2.04 0.84
CA GLU A 135 -1.39 1.49 -0.52
C GLU A 135 -2.41 2.16 -1.43
N LEU A 136 -3.66 2.28 -0.99
CA LEU A 136 -4.70 2.97 -1.76
C LEU A 136 -4.32 4.42 -2.09
N LYS A 137 -3.73 5.15 -1.15
CA LYS A 137 -3.25 6.51 -1.37
C LYS A 137 -2.14 6.54 -2.44
N SER A 138 -1.21 5.60 -2.37
CA SER A 138 -0.11 5.48 -3.33
C SER A 138 -0.63 5.13 -4.72
N TYR A 139 -1.51 4.15 -4.85
CA TYR A 139 -2.15 3.79 -6.12
C TYR A 139 -2.96 4.94 -6.70
N LYS A 140 -3.73 5.64 -5.87
CA LYS A 140 -4.50 6.81 -6.30
C LYS A 140 -3.60 7.88 -6.90
N ALA A 141 -2.47 8.19 -6.27
CA ALA A 141 -1.53 9.19 -6.75
C ALA A 141 -0.91 8.79 -8.10
N ILE A 142 -0.43 7.53 -8.21
CA ILE A 142 0.15 6.99 -9.44
C ILE A 142 -0.89 6.96 -10.58
N ASN A 143 -2.09 6.47 -10.32
CA ASN A 143 -3.14 6.36 -11.32
C ASN A 143 -3.66 7.73 -11.74
N GLN A 144 -3.71 8.70 -10.83
CA GLN A 144 -4.12 10.06 -11.15
C GLN A 144 -3.15 10.75 -12.11
N SER A 145 -1.84 10.53 -11.97
CA SER A 145 -0.83 11.10 -12.86
C SER A 145 -0.88 10.51 -14.28
N ASN A 146 -1.41 9.29 -14.42
CA ASN A 146 -1.55 8.58 -15.70
C ASN A 146 -3.02 8.36 -16.09
N ARG A 147 -3.92 9.25 -15.69
CA ARG A 147 -5.36 9.10 -15.87
C ARG A 147 -5.81 9.25 -17.32
N ASN A 148 -6.57 8.28 -17.81
CA ASN A 148 -7.39 8.40 -19.02
C ASN A 148 -8.68 9.17 -18.68
N THR A 149 -8.67 10.49 -18.89
CA THR A 149 -9.78 11.37 -18.49
C THR A 149 -11.08 10.96 -19.15
N LYS A 150 -11.08 10.75 -20.47
CA LYS A 150 -12.29 10.40 -21.25
C LYS A 150 -12.94 9.10 -20.75
N LEU A 151 -12.13 8.07 -20.56
CA LEU A 151 -12.64 6.76 -20.12
C LEU A 151 -13.10 6.79 -18.66
N SER A 152 -12.37 7.49 -17.80
CA SER A 152 -12.74 7.68 -16.39
C SER A 152 -14.06 8.42 -16.23
N GLU A 153 -14.28 9.48 -16.99
CA GLU A 153 -15.52 10.26 -16.98
C GLU A 153 -16.70 9.46 -17.53
N LEU A 154 -16.54 8.74 -18.65
CA LEU A 154 -17.54 7.87 -19.20
C LEU A 154 -18.03 6.85 -18.18
N LEU A 155 -17.10 6.14 -17.53
CA LEU A 155 -17.44 5.16 -16.52
C LEU A 155 -18.08 5.79 -15.28
N SER A 156 -17.58 6.95 -14.86
CA SER A 156 -18.12 7.65 -13.70
C SER A 156 -19.57 8.10 -13.92
N LEU A 157 -19.88 8.63 -15.10
CA LEU A 157 -21.25 9.01 -15.48
C LEU A 157 -22.17 7.78 -15.56
N LYS A 158 -21.69 6.71 -16.18
CA LYS A 158 -22.51 5.51 -16.42
C LYS A 158 -22.84 4.75 -15.12
N TYR A 159 -21.87 4.62 -14.23
CA TYR A 159 -22.01 3.80 -13.02
C TYR A 159 -22.26 4.60 -11.74
N GLY A 160 -22.23 5.93 -11.79
CA GLY A 160 -22.54 6.79 -10.64
C GLY A 160 -21.48 6.74 -9.54
N LYS A 161 -20.25 6.37 -9.87
CA LYS A 161 -19.11 6.29 -8.96
C LYS A 161 -17.89 6.94 -9.60
N GLN A 162 -16.98 7.48 -8.80
CA GLN A 162 -15.73 8.04 -9.32
C GLN A 162 -14.74 6.91 -9.66
N PHE A 163 -14.31 6.87 -10.93
CA PHE A 163 -13.27 5.95 -11.40
C PHE A 163 -12.04 6.70 -11.86
N ILE A 164 -10.87 6.09 -11.64
CA ILE A 164 -9.60 6.53 -12.17
C ILE A 164 -9.04 5.37 -12.99
N ILE A 165 -9.19 5.46 -14.30
CA ILE A 165 -8.67 4.48 -15.24
C ILE A 165 -7.41 5.07 -15.88
N THR A 166 -6.36 4.28 -15.98
CA THR A 166 -5.08 4.72 -16.55
C THR A 166 -5.07 4.68 -18.07
N ASN A 167 -4.13 5.40 -18.70
CA ASN A 167 -4.04 5.56 -20.15
C ASN A 167 -3.70 4.26 -20.91
N ASN A 168 -3.22 3.24 -20.22
CA ASN A 168 -2.96 1.93 -20.81
C ASN A 168 -4.26 1.14 -21.09
N PHE A 169 -5.38 1.52 -20.48
CA PHE A 169 -6.64 0.86 -20.74
C PHE A 169 -7.42 1.54 -21.87
N ILE A 170 -7.99 0.72 -22.73
CA ILE A 170 -8.92 1.11 -23.79
C ILE A 170 -10.28 0.45 -23.57
N LYS A 171 -11.33 1.06 -24.11
CA LYS A 171 -12.68 0.47 -24.07
C LYS A 171 -12.78 -0.63 -25.12
N ALA A 172 -12.92 -1.87 -24.69
CA ALA A 172 -13.06 -3.04 -25.57
C ALA A 172 -14.53 -3.32 -25.91
N TYR A 173 -15.44 -3.12 -24.95
CA TYR A 173 -16.86 -3.36 -25.13
C TYR A 173 -17.68 -2.37 -24.30
N ASP A 174 -18.84 -1.97 -24.83
CA ASP A 174 -19.76 -1.08 -24.12
C ASP A 174 -21.21 -1.37 -24.52
N SER A 175 -22.06 -1.65 -23.52
CA SER A 175 -23.51 -1.81 -23.65
C SER A 175 -24.17 -1.17 -22.43
N ASP A 176 -25.50 -1.03 -22.43
CA ASP A 176 -26.24 -0.42 -21.31
C ASP A 176 -25.91 -1.07 -19.94
N LYS A 177 -25.68 -2.39 -19.94
CA LYS A 177 -25.47 -3.17 -18.71
C LYS A 177 -24.01 -3.40 -18.34
N VAL A 178 -23.11 -3.48 -19.34
CA VAL A 178 -21.73 -3.92 -19.16
C VAL A 178 -20.78 -3.02 -19.94
N THR A 179 -19.67 -2.65 -19.32
CA THR A 179 -18.51 -2.03 -20.00
C THR A 179 -17.27 -2.83 -19.67
N ILE A 180 -16.47 -3.14 -20.68
CA ILE A 180 -15.20 -3.85 -20.53
C ILE A 180 -14.09 -2.94 -21.02
N VAL A 181 -13.09 -2.76 -20.19
CA VAL A 181 -11.86 -2.09 -20.55
C VAL A 181 -10.71 -3.09 -20.51
N THR A 182 -9.76 -2.95 -21.41
CA THR A 182 -8.63 -3.87 -21.53
C THR A 182 -7.33 -3.12 -21.61
N ASP A 183 -6.30 -3.65 -20.93
CA ASP A 183 -4.90 -3.26 -21.14
C ASP A 183 -4.36 -4.11 -22.29
N ASN A 184 -4.34 -3.55 -23.49
CA ASN A 184 -3.87 -4.21 -24.70
C ASN A 184 -2.50 -3.66 -25.11
N LYS A 185 -1.52 -3.76 -24.22
CA LYS A 185 -0.14 -3.50 -24.63
C LYS A 185 0.36 -4.67 -25.46
N SER A 186 0.74 -4.40 -26.71
CA SER A 186 1.21 -5.36 -27.69
C SER A 186 2.41 -6.21 -27.27
N ASN A 187 3.03 -5.90 -26.13
CA ASN A 187 4.21 -6.59 -25.60
C ASN A 187 3.94 -7.34 -24.28
N ASN A 188 2.68 -7.38 -23.81
CA ASN A 188 2.36 -8.10 -22.57
C ASN A 188 1.85 -9.50 -22.91
N GLU A 189 2.46 -10.52 -22.32
CA GLU A 189 1.98 -11.90 -22.34
C GLU A 189 0.62 -12.06 -21.61
N LEU A 190 0.25 -11.08 -20.78
CA LEU A 190 -0.99 -11.06 -20.01
C LEU A 190 -1.84 -9.87 -20.42
N ILE A 191 -3.03 -10.15 -20.94
CA ILE A 191 -4.06 -9.14 -21.21
C ILE A 191 -4.92 -9.01 -19.94
N GLN A 192 -5.02 -7.78 -19.43
CA GLN A 192 -5.87 -7.49 -18.27
C GLN A 192 -7.23 -6.95 -18.75
N HIS A 193 -8.30 -7.51 -18.23
CA HIS A 193 -9.64 -7.02 -18.45
C HIS A 193 -10.27 -6.55 -17.14
N ILE A 194 -10.87 -5.37 -17.16
CA ILE A 194 -11.71 -4.88 -16.07
C ILE A 194 -13.14 -4.80 -16.58
N VAL A 195 -14.03 -5.48 -15.90
CA VAL A 195 -15.45 -5.55 -16.25
C VAL A 195 -16.26 -4.72 -15.28
N PHE A 196 -17.01 -3.77 -15.80
CA PHE A 196 -17.96 -2.95 -15.06
C PHE A 196 -19.38 -3.39 -15.40
N PHE A 197 -20.18 -3.66 -14.39
CA PHE A 197 -21.59 -3.99 -14.59
C PHE A 197 -22.44 -3.47 -13.42
N LYS A 198 -23.73 -3.23 -13.70
CA LYS A 198 -24.71 -2.90 -12.66
C LYS A 198 -25.35 -4.20 -12.16
N SER A 199 -25.33 -4.41 -10.86
CA SER A 199 -26.02 -5.50 -10.20
C SER A 199 -27.18 -4.95 -9.37
N GLU A 200 -28.31 -5.61 -9.44
CA GLU A 200 -29.45 -5.33 -8.55
C GLU A 200 -29.16 -5.85 -7.12
N ASN A 201 -28.25 -6.80 -7.00
CA ASN A 201 -27.83 -7.37 -5.75
C ASN A 201 -26.56 -6.64 -5.26
N PRO A 202 -26.59 -5.90 -4.13
CA PRO A 202 -25.44 -5.12 -3.65
C PRO A 202 -24.30 -6.00 -3.15
N ILE A 203 -24.58 -7.25 -2.80
CA ILE A 203 -23.58 -8.21 -2.28
C ILE A 203 -23.66 -9.47 -3.15
N LEU A 204 -22.60 -9.72 -3.92
CA LEU A 204 -22.44 -10.95 -4.68
C LEU A 204 -21.56 -11.93 -3.91
N SER A 205 -21.99 -13.19 -3.85
CA SER A 205 -21.12 -14.24 -3.34
C SER A 205 -19.95 -14.51 -4.30
N LYS A 206 -18.87 -15.12 -3.78
CA LYS A 206 -17.70 -15.49 -4.61
C LYS A 206 -18.11 -16.32 -5.82
N ASN A 207 -19.03 -17.29 -5.64
CA ASN A 207 -19.52 -18.14 -6.72
C ASN A 207 -20.32 -17.34 -7.79
N GLN A 208 -21.11 -16.37 -7.37
CA GLN A 208 -21.84 -15.50 -8.30
C GLN A 208 -20.87 -14.64 -9.12
N LEU A 209 -19.81 -14.12 -8.52
CA LEU A 209 -18.77 -13.40 -9.25
C LEU A 209 -18.07 -14.27 -10.27
N TYR A 210 -17.71 -15.51 -9.94
CA TYR A 210 -17.12 -16.44 -10.88
C TYR A 210 -18.06 -16.79 -12.02
N MET A 211 -19.36 -17.05 -11.76
CA MET A 211 -20.34 -17.31 -12.82
C MET A 211 -20.50 -16.12 -13.77
N ILE A 212 -20.50 -14.89 -13.26
CA ILE A 212 -20.57 -13.69 -14.07
C ILE A 212 -19.31 -13.56 -14.93
N THR A 213 -18.13 -13.73 -14.33
CA THR A 213 -16.85 -13.65 -15.04
C THR A 213 -16.75 -14.70 -16.15
N ASP A 214 -17.12 -15.94 -15.88
CA ASP A 214 -17.17 -17.03 -16.86
C ASP A 214 -18.14 -16.75 -18.00
N SER A 215 -19.33 -16.27 -17.69
CA SER A 215 -20.34 -15.91 -18.70
C SER A 215 -19.87 -14.77 -19.61
N LEU A 216 -19.16 -13.79 -19.06
CA LEU A 216 -18.60 -12.67 -19.81
C LEU A 216 -17.40 -13.09 -20.66
N SER A 217 -16.51 -13.93 -20.12
CA SER A 217 -15.36 -14.46 -20.87
C SER A 217 -15.79 -15.26 -22.09
N LYS A 218 -16.86 -16.09 -21.99
CA LYS A 218 -17.41 -16.85 -23.10
C LYS A 218 -18.06 -16.00 -24.19
N ARG A 219 -18.41 -14.75 -23.90
CA ARG A 219 -18.98 -13.81 -24.89
C ARG A 219 -17.91 -12.95 -25.57
N LEU A 220 -16.71 -12.92 -25.03
CA LEU A 220 -15.59 -12.11 -25.51
C LEU A 220 -14.60 -12.91 -26.37
N LEU A 221 -14.64 -14.23 -26.29
CA LEU A 221 -13.91 -15.19 -27.11
C LEU A 221 -14.82 -15.68 -28.26
#